data_e43bcd09fea6014712c3d915c1ef322b
#
_entry.id   e43bcd09fea6014712c3d915c1ef322b
#
_cell.length_a   1.000
_cell.length_b   1.000
_cell.length_c   1.000
_cell.angle_alpha   90.00
_cell.angle_beta   90.00
_cell.angle_gamma   90.00
#
_symmetry.space_group_name_H-M   'P 1'
#
loop_
_entity.id
_entity.type
_entity.pdbx_description
1 polymer ?
#
loop_
_entity_poly.entity_id
_entity_poly.type
_entity_poly.pdbx_seq_one_letter_code
_entity_poly.pdbx_strand_id
1 'polypeptide(L)'
;MKEILYLCSVFIKLVYRMDAKKILFIAQEITPYLPESEIATICRNLPQGIQERGREIRTFMPKFGSINERRNQLHEVIRLSGMNLIIDDTDHPLIIKVASIQAARMQVYFIDNEDFFQRKHTISDDDGNEYEDNDDRSIFYVRGVLETVKKLRWIPDVIHCHGWMSALTALYIKRMYADDPCLKDAKIVYSIYNDDFKIPFRKEFASKLKMDGAKDSDLKGIKADTSFTGLTKLAIDFADGVIQGSETINQDVLDYIATKKHTPFLPYQSPDVYMDKFNEFYDVILGTK
;
A
#
# COMPACT_ATOMS: atom_id res chain seq x y z
N MET A 1 47.01 -5.01 6.83
CA MET A 1 46.31 -3.69 6.88
C MET A 1 45.14 -3.61 5.90
N LYS A 2 45.31 -3.95 4.60
CA LYS A 2 44.22 -3.93 3.63
C LYS A 2 43.04 -4.88 3.93
N GLU A 3 43.30 -6.08 4.42
CA GLU A 3 42.30 -7.06 4.82
C GLU A 3 41.49 -6.64 6.05
N ILE A 4 42.11 -5.99 7.03
CA ILE A 4 41.46 -5.47 8.23
C ILE A 4 40.52 -4.32 7.83
N LEU A 5 40.94 -3.42 6.93
CA LEU A 5 40.11 -2.35 6.40
C LEU A 5 38.90 -2.87 5.58
N TYR A 6 39.12 -3.95 4.81
CA TYR A 6 38.05 -4.61 4.07
C TYR A 6 37.05 -5.27 5.02
N LEU A 7 37.51 -6.04 6.01
CA LEU A 7 36.64 -6.66 7.02
C LEU A 7 35.87 -5.60 7.84
N CYS A 8 36.53 -4.51 8.26
CA CYS A 8 35.86 -3.39 8.92
C CYS A 8 34.79 -2.75 8.01
N SER A 9 35.08 -2.55 6.73
CA SER A 9 34.09 -1.97 5.79
C SER A 9 32.90 -2.89 5.55
N VAL A 10 33.14 -4.21 5.49
CA VAL A 10 32.08 -5.23 5.37
C VAL A 10 31.25 -5.28 6.66
N PHE A 11 31.93 -5.26 7.81
CA PHE A 11 31.28 -5.30 9.13
C PHE A 11 30.43 -4.01 9.35
N ILE A 12 30.96 -2.84 9.02
CA ILE A 12 30.22 -1.57 9.09
C ILE A 12 29.00 -1.60 8.14
N LYS A 13 29.15 -2.09 6.90
CA LYS A 13 28.03 -2.27 5.98
C LYS A 13 26.98 -3.26 6.50
N LEU A 14 27.43 -4.34 7.18
CA LEU A 14 26.53 -5.34 7.77
C LEU A 14 25.75 -4.74 8.96
N VAL A 15 26.42 -3.99 9.84
CA VAL A 15 25.80 -3.32 10.99
C VAL A 15 24.81 -2.24 10.51
N TYR A 16 25.19 -1.40 9.54
CA TYR A 16 24.28 -0.44 8.93
C TYR A 16 23.05 -1.10 8.28
N ARG A 17 23.21 -2.31 7.74
CA ARG A 17 22.10 -3.06 7.12
C ARG A 17 21.17 -3.71 8.16
N MET A 18 21.67 -3.98 9.37
CA MET A 18 20.84 -4.51 10.48
C MET A 18 19.93 -3.45 11.12
N ASP A 19 20.31 -2.16 11.03
CA ASP A 19 19.54 -1.04 11.57
C ASP A 19 18.72 -0.27 10.50
N ALA A 20 18.76 -0.75 9.25
CA ALA A 20 18.03 -0.10 8.16
C ALA A 20 16.52 -0.14 8.42
N LYS A 21 15.88 1.03 8.43
CA LYS A 21 14.44 1.13 8.55
C LYS A 21 13.75 0.48 7.35
N LYS A 22 12.69 -0.28 7.62
CA LYS A 22 11.97 -1.11 6.66
C LYS A 22 10.70 -0.41 6.21
N ILE A 23 10.59 -0.13 4.92
CA ILE A 23 9.45 0.56 4.33
C ILE A 23 8.69 -0.42 3.43
N LEU A 24 7.43 -0.68 3.77
CA LEU A 24 6.50 -1.44 2.95
C LEU A 24 5.73 -0.48 2.05
N PHE A 25 5.77 -0.69 0.75
CA PHE A 25 4.97 0.05 -0.23
C PHE A 25 3.79 -0.81 -0.67
N ILE A 26 2.57 -0.31 -0.45
CA ILE A 26 1.31 -0.91 -0.91
C ILE A 26 0.76 -0.01 -2.01
N ALA A 27 0.98 -0.39 -3.26
CA ALA A 27 0.70 0.42 -4.43
C ALA A 27 -0.51 -0.12 -5.21
N GLN A 28 -1.33 0.79 -5.70
CA GLN A 28 -2.42 0.42 -6.62
C GLN A 28 -1.88 0.13 -8.01
N GLU A 29 -0.90 0.89 -8.47
CA GLU A 29 -0.33 0.84 -9.82
C GLU A 29 1.19 0.99 -9.78
N ILE A 30 1.89 0.28 -10.68
CA ILE A 30 3.35 0.39 -10.84
C ILE A 30 3.73 0.20 -12.31
N THR A 31 4.52 1.11 -12.88
CA THR A 31 5.19 0.87 -14.18
C THR A 31 6.38 -0.08 -13.99
N PRO A 32 6.70 -0.94 -14.95
CA PRO A 32 6.15 -1.09 -16.30
C PRO A 32 5.00 -2.08 -16.40
N TYR A 33 4.42 -2.53 -15.29
CA TYR A 33 3.36 -3.56 -15.29
C TYR A 33 2.03 -3.02 -15.79
N LEU A 34 1.76 -1.75 -15.49
CA LEU A 34 0.61 -1.00 -15.97
C LEU A 34 1.08 0.22 -16.79
N PRO A 35 0.19 0.85 -17.59
CA PRO A 35 0.47 2.09 -18.29
C PRO A 35 0.96 3.19 -17.34
N GLU A 36 1.64 4.17 -17.88
CA GLU A 36 2.09 5.33 -17.11
C GLU A 36 0.90 6.12 -16.56
N SER A 37 0.92 6.36 -15.28
CA SER A 37 0.09 7.28 -14.53
C SER A 37 0.97 7.96 -13.48
N GLU A 38 0.47 8.98 -12.82
CA GLU A 38 1.17 9.64 -11.72
C GLU A 38 1.50 8.63 -10.60
N ILE A 39 0.51 7.85 -10.15
CA ILE A 39 0.69 6.81 -9.14
C ILE A 39 1.69 5.76 -9.61
N ALA A 40 1.52 5.22 -10.82
CA ALA A 40 2.38 4.17 -11.36
C ALA A 40 3.85 4.62 -11.47
N THR A 41 4.09 5.88 -11.83
CA THR A 41 5.41 6.47 -11.94
C THR A 41 6.05 6.68 -10.56
N ILE A 42 5.32 7.24 -9.61
CA ILE A 42 5.79 7.44 -8.23
C ILE A 42 6.07 6.08 -7.58
N CYS A 43 5.15 5.13 -7.68
CA CYS A 43 5.30 3.79 -7.07
C CYS A 43 6.41 2.95 -7.73
N ARG A 44 6.86 3.32 -8.93
CA ARG A 44 8.05 2.76 -9.57
C ARG A 44 9.35 3.39 -9.04
N ASN A 45 9.38 4.70 -8.90
CA ASN A 45 10.60 5.45 -8.63
C ASN A 45 10.88 5.60 -7.13
N LEU A 46 9.85 5.87 -6.33
CA LEU A 46 9.99 6.13 -4.90
C LEU A 46 10.64 4.95 -4.13
N PRO A 47 10.19 3.69 -4.28
CA PRO A 47 10.82 2.57 -3.55
C PRO A 47 12.30 2.43 -3.89
N GLN A 48 12.68 2.59 -5.16
CA GLN A 48 14.08 2.57 -5.57
C GLN A 48 14.89 3.67 -4.89
N GLY A 49 14.41 4.92 -4.95
CA GLY A 49 15.12 6.05 -4.35
C GLY A 49 15.22 5.96 -2.82
N ILE A 50 14.22 5.38 -2.16
CA ILE A 50 14.23 5.11 -0.72
C ILE A 50 15.24 4.00 -0.39
N GLN A 51 15.34 2.96 -1.22
CA GLN A 51 16.36 1.92 -1.07
C GLN A 51 17.78 2.48 -1.27
N GLU A 52 17.98 3.36 -2.23
CA GLU A 52 19.26 4.04 -2.48
C GLU A 52 19.69 4.94 -1.30
N ARG A 53 18.72 5.40 -0.49
CA ARG A 53 18.94 6.14 0.78
C ARG A 53 19.16 5.23 1.99
N GLY A 54 19.39 3.93 1.75
CA GLY A 54 19.81 2.97 2.78
C GLY A 54 18.67 2.29 3.55
N ARG A 55 17.41 2.45 3.12
CA ARG A 55 16.28 1.74 3.73
C ARG A 55 16.06 0.38 3.06
N GLU A 56 15.52 -0.58 3.79
CA GLU A 56 15.06 -1.85 3.23
C GLU A 56 13.62 -1.69 2.74
N ILE A 57 13.32 -2.20 1.56
CA ILE A 57 11.99 -2.03 0.95
C ILE A 57 11.34 -3.36 0.58
N ARG A 58 10.01 -3.37 0.59
CA ARG A 58 9.16 -4.35 -0.11
C ARG A 58 8.02 -3.62 -0.77
N THR A 59 7.62 -4.10 -1.95
CA THR A 59 6.59 -3.43 -2.76
C THR A 59 5.55 -4.44 -3.21
N PHE A 60 4.29 -4.06 -3.09
CA PHE A 60 3.13 -4.86 -3.46
C PHE A 60 2.21 -4.10 -4.40
N MET A 61 1.54 -4.84 -5.30
CA MET A 61 0.45 -4.34 -6.13
C MET A 61 -0.56 -5.45 -6.45
N PRO A 62 -1.80 -5.12 -6.88
CA PRO A 62 -2.72 -6.13 -7.39
C PRO A 62 -2.22 -6.72 -8.71
N LYS A 63 -2.46 -8.01 -8.93
CA LYS A 63 -2.16 -8.67 -10.20
C LYS A 63 -3.34 -8.52 -11.16
N PHE A 64 -3.52 -7.35 -11.73
CA PHE A 64 -4.58 -7.14 -12.71
C PHE A 64 -4.42 -8.02 -13.96
N GLY A 65 -5.53 -8.45 -14.54
CA GLY A 65 -5.55 -9.35 -15.70
C GLY A 65 -4.89 -8.77 -16.94
N SER A 66 -4.81 -7.44 -17.06
CA SER A 66 -4.06 -6.75 -18.11
C SER A 66 -2.55 -6.95 -18.04
N ILE A 67 -2.01 -7.39 -16.89
CA ILE A 67 -0.58 -7.60 -16.70
C ILE A 67 -0.17 -8.90 -17.38
N ASN A 68 0.66 -8.79 -18.43
CA ASN A 68 1.18 -9.95 -19.13
C ASN A 68 2.27 -10.66 -18.30
N GLU A 69 1.93 -11.81 -17.74
CA GLU A 69 2.81 -12.57 -16.83
C GLU A 69 4.09 -13.03 -17.53
N ARG A 70 3.97 -13.54 -18.75
CA ARG A 70 5.12 -14.06 -19.51
C ARG A 70 6.10 -12.95 -19.87
N ARG A 71 5.59 -11.81 -20.35
CA ARG A 71 6.43 -10.65 -20.73
C ARG A 71 7.17 -10.08 -19.52
N ASN A 72 6.50 -10.03 -18.38
CA ASN A 72 7.03 -9.45 -17.15
C ASN A 72 7.69 -10.49 -16.23
N GLN A 73 7.78 -11.75 -16.67
CA GLN A 73 8.42 -12.85 -15.93
C GLN A 73 7.86 -13.02 -14.51
N LEU A 74 6.52 -12.96 -14.38
CA LEU A 74 5.88 -13.23 -13.10
C LEU A 74 5.98 -14.72 -12.77
N HIS A 75 6.36 -15.02 -11.53
CA HIS A 75 6.44 -16.37 -11.00
C HIS A 75 5.59 -16.49 -9.75
N GLU A 76 4.83 -17.56 -9.64
CA GLU A 76 4.10 -17.84 -8.41
C GLU A 76 5.06 -18.26 -7.29
N VAL A 77 4.83 -17.74 -6.10
CA VAL A 77 5.55 -18.11 -4.89
C VAL A 77 4.70 -19.09 -4.09
N ILE A 78 4.78 -20.37 -4.42
CA ILE A 78 3.94 -21.47 -3.88
C ILE A 78 3.91 -21.45 -2.35
N ARG A 79 5.04 -21.21 -1.68
CA ARG A 79 5.11 -21.17 -0.21
C ARG A 79 4.31 -20.01 0.42
N LEU A 80 4.00 -18.97 -0.33
CA LEU A 80 3.22 -17.82 0.12
C LEU A 80 1.75 -17.93 -0.32
N SER A 81 1.49 -18.66 -1.40
CA SER A 81 0.15 -18.91 -1.95
C SER A 81 -0.65 -19.93 -1.13
N GLY A 82 -1.92 -20.13 -1.49
CA GLY A 82 -2.80 -21.18 -0.97
C GLY A 82 -3.47 -20.87 0.36
N MET A 83 -3.39 -19.64 0.87
CA MET A 83 -4.22 -19.15 1.97
C MET A 83 -5.59 -18.75 1.43
N ASN A 84 -6.67 -19.11 2.11
CA ASN A 84 -7.99 -18.56 1.84
C ASN A 84 -8.22 -17.29 2.68
N LEU A 85 -8.67 -16.23 2.03
CA LEU A 85 -9.19 -15.04 2.70
C LEU A 85 -10.70 -15.04 2.62
N ILE A 86 -11.35 -14.97 3.77
CA ILE A 86 -12.81 -14.87 3.82
C ILE A 86 -13.19 -13.41 3.64
N ILE A 87 -13.93 -13.10 2.59
CA ILE A 87 -14.51 -11.78 2.34
C ILE A 87 -16.02 -11.95 2.41
N ASP A 88 -16.65 -11.22 3.33
CA ASP A 88 -18.05 -11.46 3.70
C ASP A 88 -18.22 -12.90 4.25
N ASP A 89 -18.88 -13.78 3.53
CA ASP A 89 -19.06 -15.20 3.88
C ASP A 89 -18.45 -16.16 2.84
N THR A 90 -17.61 -15.65 1.94
CA THR A 90 -17.04 -16.40 0.81
C THR A 90 -15.52 -16.54 0.93
N ASP A 91 -15.03 -17.74 0.64
CA ASP A 91 -13.60 -18.06 0.59
C ASP A 91 -12.98 -17.65 -0.73
N HIS A 92 -11.88 -16.91 -0.67
CA HIS A 92 -11.11 -16.49 -1.84
C HIS A 92 -9.65 -16.91 -1.71
N PRO A 93 -9.16 -17.82 -2.61
CA PRO A 93 -7.77 -18.25 -2.59
C PRO A 93 -6.80 -17.09 -2.86
N LEU A 94 -5.81 -16.91 -1.98
CA LEU A 94 -4.75 -15.95 -2.16
C LEU A 94 -3.59 -16.58 -2.93
N ILE A 95 -3.29 -16.02 -4.10
CA ILE A 95 -2.16 -16.38 -4.93
C ILE A 95 -1.15 -15.24 -4.90
N ILE A 96 0.12 -15.56 -4.68
CA ILE A 96 1.20 -14.59 -4.65
C ILE A 96 2.14 -14.84 -5.80
N LYS A 97 2.31 -13.82 -6.64
CA LYS A 97 3.30 -13.84 -7.71
C LYS A 97 4.39 -12.79 -7.43
N VAL A 98 5.55 -12.96 -8.04
CA VAL A 98 6.65 -12.01 -7.90
C VAL A 98 7.30 -11.78 -9.26
N ALA A 99 7.72 -10.55 -9.49
CA ALA A 99 8.58 -10.17 -10.60
C ALA A 99 9.63 -9.16 -10.15
N SER A 100 10.70 -9.01 -10.94
CA SER A 100 11.79 -8.09 -10.65
C SER A 100 11.87 -6.98 -11.68
N ILE A 101 11.99 -5.75 -11.22
CA ILE A 101 12.38 -4.60 -12.05
C ILE A 101 13.90 -4.52 -11.99
N GLN A 102 14.57 -5.12 -12.97
CA GLN A 102 16.02 -5.29 -12.99
C GLN A 102 16.78 -3.97 -12.85
N ALA A 103 16.35 -2.94 -13.60
CA ALA A 103 16.96 -1.62 -13.55
C ALA A 103 16.89 -0.95 -12.18
N ALA A 104 15.89 -1.30 -11.37
CA ALA A 104 15.71 -0.78 -10.01
C ALA A 104 16.26 -1.72 -8.93
N ARG A 105 16.68 -2.91 -9.27
CA ARG A 105 17.03 -3.97 -8.32
C ARG A 105 15.93 -4.21 -7.27
N MET A 106 14.69 -4.09 -7.70
CA MET A 106 13.50 -4.14 -6.86
C MET A 106 12.63 -5.32 -7.24
N GLN A 107 12.10 -6.03 -6.24
CA GLN A 107 11.07 -7.05 -6.42
C GLN A 107 9.69 -6.44 -6.12
N VAL A 108 8.70 -6.82 -6.93
CA VAL A 108 7.30 -6.49 -6.72
C VAL A 108 6.53 -7.78 -6.47
N TYR A 109 5.79 -7.82 -5.38
CA TYR A 109 4.86 -8.89 -5.03
C TYR A 109 3.48 -8.54 -5.55
N PHE A 110 2.82 -9.50 -6.19
CA PHE A 110 1.50 -9.35 -6.77
C PHE A 110 0.50 -10.15 -5.95
N ILE A 111 -0.56 -9.50 -5.53
CA ILE A 111 -1.73 -10.12 -4.91
C ILE A 111 -2.67 -10.53 -6.02
N ASP A 112 -2.92 -11.82 -6.17
CA ASP A 112 -3.72 -12.40 -7.24
C ASP A 112 -4.87 -13.26 -6.70
N ASN A 113 -5.97 -13.23 -7.42
CA ASN A 113 -7.14 -14.06 -7.22
C ASN A 113 -7.94 -14.09 -8.53
N GLU A 114 -8.48 -15.24 -8.91
CA GLU A 114 -9.18 -15.41 -10.19
C GLU A 114 -10.46 -14.55 -10.27
N ASP A 115 -11.22 -14.44 -9.19
CA ASP A 115 -12.49 -13.73 -9.18
C ASP A 115 -12.28 -12.22 -9.26
N PHE A 116 -11.26 -11.69 -8.56
CA PHE A 116 -11.06 -10.26 -8.37
C PHE A 116 -10.11 -9.59 -9.36
N PHE A 117 -9.05 -10.30 -9.79
CA PHE A 117 -7.95 -9.64 -10.52
C PHE A 117 -7.67 -10.18 -11.92
N GLN A 118 -8.32 -11.26 -12.37
CA GLN A 118 -8.10 -11.79 -13.72
C GLN A 118 -8.92 -11.09 -14.82
N ARG A 119 -9.57 -9.98 -14.48
CA ARG A 119 -10.36 -9.16 -15.41
C ARG A 119 -9.44 -8.35 -16.33
N LYS A 120 -9.95 -8.02 -17.53
CA LYS A 120 -9.20 -7.33 -18.58
C LYS A 120 -8.71 -5.94 -18.16
N HIS A 121 -9.52 -5.21 -17.41
CA HIS A 121 -9.21 -3.85 -16.94
C HIS A 121 -9.00 -3.82 -15.42
N THR A 122 -8.45 -2.71 -14.95
CA THR A 122 -8.06 -2.57 -13.53
C THR A 122 -9.25 -2.40 -12.60
N ILE A 123 -10.10 -1.40 -12.83
CA ILE A 123 -11.21 -1.00 -11.93
C ILE A 123 -12.57 -0.91 -12.62
N SER A 124 -12.63 -1.07 -13.95
CA SER A 124 -13.84 -0.92 -14.76
C SER A 124 -13.89 -1.98 -15.85
N ASP A 125 -15.04 -2.11 -16.51
CA ASP A 125 -15.23 -2.95 -17.70
C ASP A 125 -14.78 -2.26 -19.01
N ASP A 126 -15.05 -2.91 -20.16
CA ASP A 126 -14.73 -2.38 -21.49
C ASP A 126 -15.52 -1.10 -21.84
N ASP A 127 -16.69 -0.89 -21.22
CA ASP A 127 -17.56 0.29 -21.41
C ASP A 127 -17.23 1.41 -20.43
N GLY A 128 -16.26 1.19 -19.53
CA GLY A 128 -15.83 2.16 -18.52
C GLY A 128 -16.70 2.18 -17.25
N ASN A 129 -17.62 1.21 -17.10
CA ASN A 129 -18.37 1.05 -15.86
C ASN A 129 -17.48 0.43 -14.80
N GLU A 130 -17.35 1.09 -13.66
CA GLU A 130 -16.57 0.57 -12.54
C GLU A 130 -17.20 -0.72 -12.00
N TYR A 131 -16.34 -1.66 -11.59
CA TYR A 131 -16.83 -2.92 -11.04
C TYR A 131 -17.52 -2.72 -9.69
N GLU A 132 -18.71 -3.27 -9.55
CA GLU A 132 -19.52 -3.16 -8.33
C GLU A 132 -18.83 -3.74 -7.09
N ASP A 133 -17.95 -4.73 -7.28
CA ASP A 133 -17.19 -5.40 -6.22
C ASP A 133 -15.80 -4.78 -5.95
N ASN A 134 -15.57 -3.54 -6.36
CA ASN A 134 -14.32 -2.83 -6.06
C ASN A 134 -14.10 -2.66 -4.54
N ASP A 135 -15.15 -2.69 -3.73
CA ASP A 135 -15.09 -2.77 -2.27
C ASP A 135 -14.45 -4.09 -1.79
N ASP A 136 -14.91 -5.25 -2.27
CA ASP A 136 -14.33 -6.56 -1.92
C ASP A 136 -12.89 -6.71 -2.44
N ARG A 137 -12.63 -6.18 -3.63
CA ARG A 137 -11.29 -6.18 -4.23
C ARG A 137 -10.30 -5.39 -3.38
N SER A 138 -10.71 -4.24 -2.84
CA SER A 138 -9.87 -3.45 -1.94
C SER A 138 -9.62 -4.15 -0.61
N ILE A 139 -10.64 -4.79 -0.03
CA ILE A 139 -10.52 -5.63 1.18
C ILE A 139 -9.53 -6.77 0.92
N PHE A 140 -9.76 -7.55 -0.14
CA PHE A 140 -8.91 -8.68 -0.49
C PHE A 140 -7.46 -8.27 -0.71
N TYR A 141 -7.24 -7.17 -1.46
CA TYR A 141 -5.90 -6.67 -1.74
C TYR A 141 -5.13 -6.35 -0.46
N VAL A 142 -5.72 -5.53 0.41
CA VAL A 142 -5.05 -5.11 1.64
C VAL A 142 -4.80 -6.30 2.56
N ARG A 143 -5.78 -7.16 2.79
CA ARG A 143 -5.62 -8.36 3.62
C ARG A 143 -4.59 -9.31 3.04
N GLY A 144 -4.59 -9.50 1.72
CA GLY A 144 -3.60 -10.31 1.01
C GLY A 144 -2.17 -9.82 1.22
N VAL A 145 -1.95 -8.50 1.15
CA VAL A 145 -0.64 -7.90 1.45
C VAL A 145 -0.23 -8.18 2.90
N LEU A 146 -1.09 -7.86 3.87
CA LEU A 146 -0.77 -7.98 5.29
C LEU A 146 -0.48 -9.43 5.70
N GLU A 147 -1.29 -10.38 5.25
CA GLU A 147 -1.06 -11.81 5.50
C GLU A 147 0.24 -12.32 4.82
N THR A 148 0.57 -11.79 3.65
CA THR A 148 1.83 -12.13 2.98
C THR A 148 3.04 -11.60 3.75
N VAL A 149 2.98 -10.37 4.25
CA VAL A 149 4.04 -9.76 5.07
C VAL A 149 4.27 -10.56 6.35
N LYS A 150 3.21 -11.02 7.01
CA LYS A 150 3.28 -11.91 8.17
C LYS A 150 3.96 -13.25 7.82
N LYS A 151 3.55 -13.90 6.71
CA LYS A 151 4.20 -15.14 6.22
C LYS A 151 5.68 -14.94 5.91
N LEU A 152 6.05 -13.79 5.41
CA LEU A 152 7.45 -13.42 5.17
C LEU A 152 8.23 -13.16 6.46
N ARG A 153 7.56 -13.00 7.59
CA ARG A 153 8.15 -12.57 8.88
C ARG A 153 9.00 -11.31 8.74
N TRP A 154 8.53 -10.40 7.90
CA TRP A 154 9.20 -9.14 7.64
C TRP A 154 8.44 -8.01 8.32
N ILE A 155 9.05 -7.44 9.35
CA ILE A 155 8.43 -6.45 10.23
C ILE A 155 8.70 -5.06 9.65
N PRO A 156 7.72 -4.36 9.06
CA PRO A 156 7.89 -2.99 8.57
C PRO A 156 7.95 -1.98 9.71
N ASP A 157 8.83 -0.98 9.59
CA ASP A 157 8.78 0.22 10.44
C ASP A 157 7.72 1.21 9.94
N VAL A 158 7.62 1.37 8.62
CA VAL A 158 6.63 2.22 7.95
C VAL A 158 5.91 1.41 6.86
N ILE A 159 4.60 1.59 6.76
CA ILE A 159 3.77 1.11 5.66
C ILE A 159 3.26 2.33 4.91
N HIS A 160 3.70 2.47 3.65
CA HIS A 160 3.28 3.57 2.80
C HIS A 160 2.27 3.08 1.76
N CYS A 161 1.07 3.61 1.85
CA CYS A 161 -0.09 3.26 1.04
C CYS A 161 -0.29 4.28 -0.07
N HIS A 162 -0.49 3.81 -1.31
CA HIS A 162 -0.66 4.65 -2.49
C HIS A 162 -1.94 4.28 -3.25
N GLY A 163 -2.82 5.26 -3.40
CA GLY A 163 -4.10 5.10 -4.08
C GLY A 163 -5.20 4.51 -3.19
N TRP A 164 -6.45 4.68 -3.63
CA TRP A 164 -7.63 4.32 -2.84
C TRP A 164 -7.74 2.81 -2.53
N MET A 165 -7.23 1.93 -3.41
CA MET A 165 -7.30 0.48 -3.21
C MET A 165 -6.48 0.02 -1.99
N SER A 166 -5.53 0.83 -1.53
CA SER A 166 -4.72 0.59 -0.33
C SER A 166 -5.26 1.28 0.94
N ALA A 167 -6.33 2.06 0.83
CA ALA A 167 -6.83 2.96 1.88
C ALA A 167 -7.21 2.25 3.19
N LEU A 168 -7.69 1.00 3.09
CA LEU A 168 -8.10 0.21 4.26
C LEU A 168 -6.94 -0.25 5.15
N THR A 169 -5.70 -0.16 4.68
CA THR A 169 -4.52 -0.68 5.41
C THR A 169 -4.43 -0.11 6.82
N ALA A 170 -4.65 1.19 6.98
CA ALA A 170 -4.54 1.87 8.27
C ALA A 170 -5.59 1.34 9.27
N LEU A 171 -6.85 1.20 8.86
CA LEU A 171 -7.91 0.64 9.66
C LEU A 171 -7.58 -0.81 10.08
N TYR A 172 -7.18 -1.65 9.12
CA TYR A 172 -6.88 -3.05 9.41
C TYR A 172 -5.75 -3.20 10.42
N ILE A 173 -4.65 -2.46 10.28
CA ILE A 173 -3.53 -2.52 11.23
C ILE A 173 -3.96 -2.07 12.63
N LYS A 174 -4.74 -1.00 12.73
CA LYS A 174 -5.18 -0.48 14.04
C LYS A 174 -6.33 -1.28 14.67
N ARG A 175 -6.95 -2.24 13.96
CA ARG A 175 -8.07 -3.05 14.44
C ARG A 175 -7.80 -4.54 14.32
N MET A 176 -7.84 -5.12 13.14
CA MET A 176 -7.69 -6.55 12.91
C MET A 176 -6.32 -7.08 13.32
N TYR A 177 -5.26 -6.28 13.10
CA TYR A 177 -3.87 -6.65 13.39
C TYR A 177 -3.28 -5.88 14.58
N ALA A 178 -4.10 -5.29 15.44
CA ALA A 178 -3.66 -4.46 16.56
C ALA A 178 -2.73 -5.18 17.55
N ASP A 179 -2.86 -6.50 17.68
CA ASP A 179 -2.05 -7.34 18.55
C ASP A 179 -1.04 -8.20 17.79
N ASP A 180 -0.98 -8.08 16.44
CA ASP A 180 -0.07 -8.88 15.63
C ASP A 180 1.38 -8.40 15.80
N PRO A 181 2.31 -9.26 16.23
CA PRO A 181 3.69 -8.86 16.53
C PRO A 181 4.47 -8.38 15.31
N CYS A 182 4.01 -8.70 14.08
CA CYS A 182 4.67 -8.27 12.84
C CYS A 182 4.22 -6.87 12.39
N LEU A 183 2.99 -6.46 12.74
CA LEU A 183 2.34 -5.29 12.13
C LEU A 183 1.96 -4.20 13.14
N LYS A 184 1.73 -4.54 14.42
CA LYS A 184 1.15 -3.63 15.43
C LYS A 184 1.91 -2.32 15.64
N ASP A 185 3.23 -2.36 15.49
CA ASP A 185 4.11 -1.21 15.75
C ASP A 185 4.42 -0.39 14.49
N ALA A 186 3.98 -0.87 13.32
CA ALA A 186 4.19 -0.18 12.06
C ALA A 186 3.47 1.17 12.00
N LYS A 187 4.17 2.19 11.50
CA LYS A 187 3.60 3.51 11.22
C LYS A 187 3.00 3.52 9.82
N ILE A 188 1.83 4.11 9.66
CA ILE A 188 1.10 4.13 8.40
C ILE A 188 1.14 5.53 7.80
N VAL A 189 1.65 5.64 6.58
CA VAL A 189 1.61 6.83 5.74
C VAL A 189 0.66 6.58 4.59
N TYR A 190 -0.26 7.50 4.34
CA TYR A 190 -1.22 7.41 3.24
C TYR A 190 -1.02 8.56 2.26
N SER A 191 -0.69 8.23 1.01
CA SER A 191 -0.60 9.19 -0.10
C SER A 191 -1.91 9.23 -0.88
N ILE A 192 -2.46 10.44 -1.01
CA ILE A 192 -3.72 10.73 -1.68
C ILE A 192 -3.42 11.29 -3.06
N TYR A 193 -4.06 10.74 -4.07
CA TYR A 193 -3.91 11.13 -5.46
C TYR A 193 -5.24 11.63 -6.05
N ASN A 194 -5.18 12.16 -7.25
CA ASN A 194 -6.35 12.50 -8.05
C ASN A 194 -6.83 11.23 -8.80
N ASP A 195 -7.23 10.21 -8.03
CA ASP A 195 -7.61 8.88 -8.49
C ASP A 195 -9.04 8.49 -8.05
N ASP A 196 -9.92 9.49 -7.96
CA ASP A 196 -11.28 9.34 -7.47
C ASP A 196 -12.07 8.30 -8.30
N PHE A 197 -12.59 7.27 -7.64
CA PHE A 197 -13.61 6.42 -8.23
C PHE A 197 -14.98 7.10 -8.19
N LYS A 198 -15.86 6.76 -9.14
CA LYS A 198 -17.13 7.48 -9.37
C LYS A 198 -18.32 6.79 -8.70
N ILE A 199 -18.30 5.46 -8.66
CA ILE A 199 -19.41 4.66 -8.11
C ILE A 199 -19.12 4.35 -6.65
N PRO A 200 -19.92 4.90 -5.69
CA PRO A 200 -19.75 4.57 -4.28
C PRO A 200 -19.78 3.05 -4.02
N PHE A 201 -19.02 2.59 -3.06
CA PHE A 201 -19.04 1.20 -2.66
C PHE A 201 -20.41 0.76 -2.15
N ARG A 202 -20.67 -0.54 -2.21
CA ARG A 202 -21.96 -1.12 -1.79
C ARG A 202 -22.25 -0.80 -0.33
N LYS A 203 -23.54 -0.73 0.03
CA LYS A 203 -24.00 -0.39 1.40
C LYS A 203 -23.50 -1.38 2.46
N GLU A 204 -23.28 -2.62 2.05
CA GLU A 204 -22.77 -3.73 2.88
C GLU A 204 -21.30 -3.57 3.26
N PHE A 205 -20.58 -2.68 2.58
CA PHE A 205 -19.13 -2.46 2.80
C PHE A 205 -18.79 -2.24 4.28
N ALA A 206 -19.51 -1.38 4.97
CA ALA A 206 -19.27 -1.13 6.40
C ALA A 206 -19.51 -2.38 7.27
N SER A 207 -20.44 -3.25 6.88
CA SER A 207 -20.71 -4.51 7.59
C SER A 207 -19.56 -5.49 7.45
N LYS A 208 -18.95 -5.57 6.26
CA LYS A 208 -17.77 -6.40 5.99
C LYS A 208 -16.58 -5.95 6.83
N LEU A 209 -16.32 -4.64 6.90
CA LEU A 209 -15.26 -4.10 7.74
C LEU A 209 -15.50 -4.39 9.24
N LYS A 210 -16.76 -4.41 9.67
CA LYS A 210 -17.12 -4.78 11.04
C LYS A 210 -16.84 -6.26 11.31
N MET A 211 -17.14 -7.15 10.38
CA MET A 211 -16.81 -8.58 10.49
C MET A 211 -15.30 -8.79 10.62
N ASP A 212 -14.50 -7.95 9.96
CA ASP A 212 -13.05 -7.94 10.04
C ASP A 212 -12.49 -7.25 11.31
N GLY A 213 -13.32 -6.88 12.26
CA GLY A 213 -12.92 -6.37 13.58
C GLY A 213 -12.95 -4.84 13.74
N ALA A 214 -13.44 -4.09 12.76
CA ALA A 214 -13.67 -2.66 12.95
C ALA A 214 -14.82 -2.40 13.92
N LYS A 215 -14.73 -1.35 14.74
CA LYS A 215 -15.76 -0.98 15.72
C LYS A 215 -16.83 -0.10 15.07
N ASP A 216 -18.05 -0.12 15.60
CA ASP A 216 -19.11 0.76 15.11
C ASP A 216 -18.75 2.25 15.15
N SER A 217 -17.92 2.65 16.15
CA SER A 217 -17.40 4.02 16.25
C SER A 217 -16.49 4.40 15.07
N ASP A 218 -15.70 3.45 14.56
CA ASP A 218 -14.76 3.64 13.45
C ASP A 218 -15.49 3.80 12.13
N LEU A 219 -16.64 3.17 12.01
CA LEU A 219 -17.40 3.05 10.77
C LEU A 219 -18.49 4.11 10.58
N LYS A 220 -18.62 5.08 11.49
CA LYS A 220 -19.68 6.09 11.42
C LYS A 220 -19.63 6.88 10.10
N GLY A 221 -18.44 7.32 9.71
CA GLY A 221 -18.23 8.07 8.46
C GLY A 221 -18.55 7.24 7.23
N ILE A 222 -17.98 6.04 7.15
CA ILE A 222 -18.15 5.16 5.99
C ILE A 222 -19.56 4.58 5.85
N LYS A 223 -20.31 4.45 6.94
CA LYS A 223 -21.74 4.10 6.90
C LYS A 223 -22.59 5.19 6.27
N ALA A 224 -22.20 6.44 6.42
CA ALA A 224 -22.89 7.59 5.86
C ALA A 224 -22.46 7.88 4.41
N ASP A 225 -21.19 7.62 4.09
CA ASP A 225 -20.59 7.97 2.82
C ASP A 225 -19.56 6.89 2.40
N THR A 226 -19.95 6.06 1.42
CA THR A 226 -19.09 5.00 0.84
C THR A 226 -18.39 5.45 -0.44
N SER A 227 -18.40 6.75 -0.75
CA SER A 227 -17.68 7.33 -1.89
C SER A 227 -16.16 7.34 -1.66
N PHE A 228 -15.43 7.74 -2.68
CA PHE A 228 -13.98 8.00 -2.59
C PHE A 228 -13.64 8.91 -1.41
N THR A 229 -14.40 9.99 -1.23
CA THR A 229 -14.20 10.94 -0.13
C THR A 229 -14.39 10.27 1.24
N GLY A 230 -15.44 9.46 1.41
CA GLY A 230 -15.70 8.73 2.65
C GLY A 230 -14.61 7.71 2.96
N LEU A 231 -14.17 6.94 1.95
CA LEU A 231 -13.06 5.98 2.09
C LEU A 231 -11.73 6.68 2.45
N THR A 232 -11.42 7.78 1.77
CA THR A 232 -10.20 8.56 2.01
C THR A 232 -10.20 9.17 3.41
N LYS A 233 -11.33 9.70 3.89
CA LYS A 233 -11.48 10.19 5.27
C LYS A 233 -11.25 9.08 6.28
N LEU A 234 -11.76 7.87 6.03
CA LEU A 234 -11.50 6.72 6.88
C LEU A 234 -10.01 6.39 6.95
N ALA A 235 -9.31 6.39 5.81
CA ALA A 235 -7.87 6.16 5.77
C ALA A 235 -7.08 7.21 6.57
N ILE A 236 -7.43 8.50 6.42
CA ILE A 236 -6.82 9.61 7.16
C ILE A 236 -7.00 9.45 8.67
N ASP A 237 -8.17 9.00 9.13
CA ASP A 237 -8.48 8.84 10.55
C ASP A 237 -7.59 7.82 11.26
N PHE A 238 -7.08 6.85 10.53
CA PHE A 238 -6.23 5.77 11.07
C PHE A 238 -4.75 5.89 10.67
N ALA A 239 -4.39 6.78 9.73
CA ALA A 239 -3.00 6.99 9.32
C ALA A 239 -2.20 7.74 10.40
N ASP A 240 -0.91 7.41 10.52
CA ASP A 240 0.04 8.14 11.35
C ASP A 240 0.60 9.37 10.63
N GLY A 241 0.44 9.46 9.31
CA GLY A 241 0.79 10.62 8.48
C GLY A 241 0.13 10.57 7.10
N VAL A 242 -0.07 11.72 6.51
CA VAL A 242 -0.74 11.89 5.21
C VAL A 242 0.15 12.68 4.27
N ILE A 243 0.21 12.26 3.02
CA ILE A 243 0.93 12.95 1.94
C ILE A 243 -0.06 13.31 0.83
N GLN A 244 0.01 14.53 0.33
CA GLN A 244 -0.64 14.92 -0.90
C GLN A 244 0.22 14.45 -2.07
N GLY A 245 -0.20 13.38 -2.75
CA GLY A 245 0.55 12.74 -3.83
C GLY A 245 0.42 13.45 -5.17
N SER A 246 -0.76 14.02 -5.48
CA SER A 246 -1.01 14.81 -6.68
C SER A 246 -1.03 16.31 -6.37
N GLU A 247 -0.66 17.14 -7.35
CA GLU A 247 -0.71 18.61 -7.22
C GLU A 247 -2.11 19.09 -6.86
N THR A 248 -3.12 18.46 -7.45
CA THR A 248 -4.53 18.70 -7.12
C THR A 248 -5.18 17.41 -6.65
N ILE A 249 -5.90 17.47 -5.54
CA ILE A 249 -6.73 16.39 -5.00
C ILE A 249 -8.12 16.94 -4.67
N ASN A 250 -9.04 16.03 -4.37
CA ASN A 250 -10.40 16.36 -3.99
C ASN A 250 -10.45 17.39 -2.86
N GLN A 251 -11.20 18.50 -3.05
CA GLN A 251 -11.24 19.63 -2.10
C GLN A 251 -11.83 19.24 -0.75
N ASP A 252 -12.88 18.40 -0.73
CA ASP A 252 -13.48 17.92 0.53
C ASP A 252 -12.51 17.10 1.37
N VAL A 253 -11.55 16.44 0.72
CA VAL A 253 -10.48 15.70 1.38
C VAL A 253 -9.44 16.67 1.95
N LEU A 254 -9.03 17.70 1.21
CA LEU A 254 -8.12 18.75 1.70
C LEU A 254 -8.71 19.46 2.92
N ASP A 255 -9.97 19.84 2.85
CA ASP A 255 -10.68 20.50 3.95
C ASP A 255 -10.73 19.58 5.18
N TYR A 256 -10.94 18.27 4.96
CA TYR A 256 -10.93 17.31 6.05
C TYR A 256 -9.55 17.16 6.70
N ILE A 257 -8.47 17.09 5.90
CA ILE A 257 -7.08 17.07 6.41
C ILE A 257 -6.81 18.27 7.30
N ALA A 258 -7.27 19.46 6.89
CA ALA A 258 -7.10 20.69 7.67
C ALA A 258 -7.73 20.64 9.08
N THR A 259 -8.71 19.76 9.30
CA THR A 259 -9.30 19.52 10.63
C THR A 259 -8.41 18.64 11.53
N LYS A 260 -7.45 17.88 10.97
CA LYS A 260 -6.62 16.89 11.68
C LYS A 260 -5.34 17.51 12.25
N LYS A 261 -5.47 18.29 13.31
CA LYS A 261 -4.36 19.07 13.93
C LYS A 261 -3.16 18.25 14.41
N HIS A 262 -3.34 16.96 14.66
CA HIS A 262 -2.30 16.09 15.23
C HIS A 262 -1.74 15.04 14.24
N THR A 263 -2.31 14.94 13.05
CA THR A 263 -1.79 14.06 12.01
C THR A 263 -0.82 14.84 11.14
N PRO A 264 0.47 14.49 11.10
CA PRO A 264 1.44 15.09 10.20
C PRO A 264 0.95 15.04 8.74
N PHE A 265 1.04 16.18 8.08
CA PHE A 265 0.65 16.33 6.68
C PHE A 265 1.80 16.89 5.86
N LEU A 266 2.17 16.20 4.79
CA LEU A 266 3.12 16.68 3.79
C LEU A 266 2.33 17.11 2.55
N PRO A 267 2.30 18.41 2.21
CA PRO A 267 1.67 18.91 0.99
C PRO A 267 2.42 18.40 -0.24
N TYR A 268 1.82 18.55 -1.41
CA TYR A 268 2.40 18.14 -2.68
C TYR A 268 3.86 18.58 -2.83
N GLN A 269 4.68 17.69 -3.33
CA GLN A 269 6.10 17.91 -3.61
C GLN A 269 6.35 17.69 -5.10
N SER A 270 7.07 18.63 -5.72
CA SER A 270 7.42 18.52 -7.13
C SER A 270 8.32 17.31 -7.42
N PRO A 271 8.36 16.84 -8.68
CA PRO A 271 9.18 15.69 -9.09
C PRO A 271 10.67 15.78 -8.70
N ASP A 272 11.21 16.97 -8.61
CA ASP A 272 12.64 17.20 -8.31
C ASP A 272 12.99 16.97 -6.83
N VAL A 273 12.03 17.13 -5.92
CA VAL A 273 12.30 17.13 -4.47
C VAL A 273 11.54 16.08 -3.67
N TYR A 274 10.46 15.48 -4.24
CA TYR A 274 9.58 14.58 -3.48
C TYR A 274 10.32 13.41 -2.83
N MET A 275 11.34 12.88 -3.49
CA MET A 275 12.11 11.74 -3.01
C MET A 275 12.74 11.99 -1.64
N ASP A 276 13.40 13.16 -1.49
CA ASP A 276 14.02 13.55 -0.22
C ASP A 276 12.99 13.94 0.82
N LYS A 277 11.93 14.64 0.39
CA LYS A 277 10.85 15.07 1.28
C LYS A 277 10.06 13.89 1.87
N PHE A 278 9.79 12.85 1.07
CA PHE A 278 9.14 11.64 1.56
C PHE A 278 10.07 10.87 2.52
N ASN A 279 11.36 10.77 2.19
CA ASN A 279 12.32 10.14 3.08
C ASN A 279 12.45 10.88 4.42
N GLU A 280 12.48 12.22 4.40
CA GLU A 280 12.44 13.05 5.61
C GLU A 280 11.14 12.90 6.39
N PHE A 281 10.02 12.78 5.69
CA PHE A 281 8.71 12.59 6.30
C PHE A 281 8.61 11.27 7.07
N TYR A 282 9.22 10.18 6.56
CA TYR A 282 9.31 8.94 7.32
C TYR A 282 10.07 9.12 8.65
N ASP A 283 11.12 9.93 8.70
CA ASP A 283 11.84 10.21 9.94
C ASP A 283 10.96 10.97 10.93
N VAL A 284 10.15 11.93 10.46
CA VAL A 284 9.15 12.63 11.28
C VAL A 284 8.14 11.65 11.87
N ILE A 285 7.59 10.74 11.05
CA ILE A 285 6.59 9.75 11.48
C ILE A 285 7.17 8.74 12.47
N LEU A 286 8.45 8.39 12.32
CA LEU A 286 9.17 7.48 13.22
C LEU A 286 9.65 8.17 14.50
N GLY A 287 9.60 9.50 14.59
CA GLY A 287 10.12 10.26 15.73
C GLY A 287 11.65 10.21 15.83
N THR A 288 12.33 10.09 14.70
CA THR A 288 13.81 10.02 14.62
C THR A 288 14.42 11.36 14.22
N LYS A 289 13.61 12.36 13.95
CA LYS A 289 13.96 13.78 13.76
C LYS A 289 13.35 14.64 14.84
#